data_13ab74f1774bcbde9dd56e85d92cac1e
#
_entry.id   13ab74f1774bcbde9dd56e85d92cac1e
#
_cell.length_a   1.000
_cell.length_b   1.000
_cell.length_c   1.000
_cell.angle_alpha   90.00
_cell.angle_beta   90.00
_cell.angle_gamma   90.00
#
_symmetry.space_group_name_H-M   'P 1'
#
loop_
_entity.id
_entity.type
_entity.pdbx_description
1 polymer ?
#
loop_
_entity_poly.entity_id
_entity_poly.type
_entity_poly.pdbx_seq_one_letter_code
_entity_poly.pdbx_strand_id
1 'polypeptide(L)'
;MLHSKSACFCHILFILLFMKLLSPVISSIARLRKWRIDNWINHPVAAQREVLQHLVTSAQYTEFGRKYSFHKLFNVKEFKAVVPIHEYEDLKPYIERMMQGEENILWNEPVYWFAKSSGTSCDKSKFIPVSDESLQYNHYKANKDVLSNYYKYFPSSDLLTGKGLVVGGSHQISKVNDQVQYGDLSAVLIQNSPFWGQWLRTPELSIALLDEWETKIEKLALATADEVVTSIAGVPTW
;
A
#
# COMPACT_ATOMS: atom_id res chain seq x y z
N MET A 1 3.94 36.27 19.94
CA MET A 1 3.98 34.82 20.09
C MET A 1 2.63 34.16 20.48
N LEU A 2 1.65 34.85 21.01
CA LEU A 2 0.34 34.34 21.43
C LEU A 2 -0.68 34.15 20.28
N HIS A 3 -0.58 34.89 19.18
CA HIS A 3 -1.50 34.80 18.04
C HIS A 3 -1.32 33.56 17.16
N SER A 4 -0.13 32.97 17.11
CA SER A 4 0.16 31.76 16.30
C SER A 4 -0.46 30.49 16.92
N LYS A 5 -0.48 30.39 18.24
CA LYS A 5 -1.07 29.21 18.94
C LYS A 5 -2.60 29.14 18.83
N SER A 6 -3.28 30.30 18.80
CA SER A 6 -4.74 30.35 18.69
C SER A 6 -5.26 29.91 17.31
N ALA A 7 -4.57 30.29 16.23
CA ALA A 7 -4.92 29.87 14.87
C ALA A 7 -4.73 28.35 14.66
N CYS A 8 -3.65 27.80 15.20
CA CYS A 8 -3.36 26.37 15.15
C CYS A 8 -4.42 25.55 15.92
N PHE A 9 -4.81 26.00 17.11
CA PHE A 9 -5.83 25.33 17.93
C PHE A 9 -7.21 25.34 17.25
N CYS A 10 -7.60 26.43 16.60
CA CYS A 10 -8.85 26.53 15.86
C CYS A 10 -8.87 25.58 14.65
N HIS A 11 -7.74 25.42 13.99
CA HIS A 11 -7.60 24.52 12.83
C HIS A 11 -7.70 23.04 13.25
N ILE A 12 -7.04 22.66 14.32
CA ILE A 12 -7.10 21.31 14.90
C ILE A 12 -8.54 20.99 15.36
N LEU A 13 -9.19 21.91 16.04
CA LEU A 13 -10.57 21.74 16.49
C LEU A 13 -11.55 21.57 15.31
N PHE A 14 -11.33 22.33 14.23
CA PHE A 14 -12.13 22.21 13.00
C PHE A 14 -11.94 20.84 12.32
N ILE A 15 -10.70 20.36 12.21
CA ILE A 15 -10.40 19.05 11.66
C ILE A 15 -11.04 17.94 12.50
N LEU A 16 -10.91 17.98 13.81
CA LEU A 16 -11.51 17.00 14.72
C LEU A 16 -13.04 17.01 14.64
N LEU A 17 -13.67 18.18 14.57
CA LEU A 17 -15.12 18.29 14.40
C LEU A 17 -15.57 17.73 13.04
N PHE A 18 -14.85 18.06 11.98
CA PHE A 18 -15.10 17.56 10.64
C PHE A 18 -14.95 16.03 10.57
N MET A 19 -13.91 15.47 11.20
CA MET A 19 -13.70 14.03 11.29
C MET A 19 -14.84 13.32 12.06
N LYS A 20 -15.28 13.89 13.18
CA LYS A 20 -16.46 13.37 13.93
C LYS A 20 -17.73 13.36 13.07
N LEU A 21 -17.96 14.37 12.25
CA LEU A 21 -19.09 14.43 11.32
C LEU A 21 -18.98 13.42 10.17
N LEU A 22 -17.75 13.13 9.69
CA LEU A 22 -17.51 12.14 8.65
C LEU A 22 -17.54 10.70 9.14
N SER A 23 -17.27 10.45 10.40
CA SER A 23 -17.20 9.10 10.98
C SER A 23 -18.46 8.25 10.68
N PRO A 24 -19.71 8.73 10.82
CA PRO A 24 -20.90 7.95 10.45
C PRO A 24 -20.98 7.62 8.96
N VAL A 25 -20.52 8.54 8.10
CA VAL A 25 -20.50 8.33 6.65
C VAL A 25 -19.48 7.24 6.29
N ILE A 26 -18.26 7.35 6.83
CA ILE A 26 -17.19 6.38 6.61
C ILE A 26 -17.60 5.00 7.14
N SER A 27 -18.20 4.93 8.35
CA SER A 27 -18.67 3.68 8.90
C SER A 27 -19.81 3.05 8.09
N SER A 28 -20.63 3.87 7.43
CA SER A 28 -21.68 3.39 6.53
C SER A 28 -21.10 2.84 5.23
N ILE A 29 -20.14 3.52 4.65
CA ILE A 29 -19.39 3.04 3.46
C ILE A 29 -18.66 1.74 3.79
N ALA A 30 -18.02 1.65 4.95
CA ALA A 30 -17.36 0.45 5.43
C ALA A 30 -18.33 -0.73 5.54
N ARG A 31 -19.55 -0.51 6.06
CA ARG A 31 -20.61 -1.53 6.14
C ARG A 31 -21.09 -1.99 4.77
N LEU A 32 -21.27 -1.09 3.81
CA LEU A 32 -21.65 -1.46 2.44
C LEU A 32 -20.57 -2.33 1.76
N ARG A 33 -19.29 -2.04 2.03
CA ARG A 33 -18.18 -2.82 1.51
C ARG A 33 -18.15 -4.25 2.06
N LYS A 34 -18.66 -4.45 3.27
CA LYS A 34 -18.74 -5.76 3.91
C LYS A 34 -19.47 -6.80 3.07
N TRP A 35 -20.53 -6.44 2.36
CA TRP A 35 -21.23 -7.37 1.47
C TRP A 35 -20.31 -8.01 0.43
N ARG A 36 -19.39 -7.24 -0.15
CA ARG A 36 -18.39 -7.78 -1.09
C ARG A 36 -17.40 -8.70 -0.40
N ILE A 37 -16.95 -8.35 0.81
CA ILE A 37 -16.05 -9.19 1.60
C ILE A 37 -16.73 -10.52 1.95
N ASP A 38 -17.96 -10.48 2.42
CA ASP A 38 -18.75 -11.68 2.74
C ASP A 38 -18.96 -12.56 1.50
N ASN A 39 -19.19 -11.95 0.33
CA ASN A 39 -19.32 -12.69 -0.92
C ASN A 39 -18.02 -13.46 -1.27
N TRP A 40 -16.86 -12.85 -1.10
CA TRP A 40 -15.58 -13.53 -1.33
C TRP A 40 -15.32 -14.63 -0.31
N ILE A 41 -15.67 -14.41 0.95
CA ILE A 41 -15.55 -15.44 2.01
C ILE A 41 -16.44 -16.64 1.69
N ASN A 42 -17.65 -16.40 1.24
CA ASN A 42 -18.63 -17.47 0.93
C ASN A 42 -18.36 -18.16 -0.41
N HIS A 43 -17.66 -17.48 -1.36
CA HIS A 43 -17.36 -18.00 -2.68
C HIS A 43 -15.86 -17.86 -3.05
N PRO A 44 -14.92 -18.41 -2.23
CA PRO A 44 -13.48 -18.15 -2.38
C PRO A 44 -12.92 -18.67 -3.70
N VAL A 45 -13.40 -19.79 -4.20
CA VAL A 45 -12.94 -20.38 -5.48
C VAL A 45 -13.35 -19.51 -6.67
N ALA A 46 -14.57 -18.94 -6.64
CA ALA A 46 -15.03 -18.01 -7.68
C ALA A 46 -14.21 -16.73 -7.65
N ALA A 47 -13.99 -16.15 -6.46
CA ALA A 47 -13.17 -14.96 -6.31
C ALA A 47 -11.73 -15.15 -6.80
N GLN A 48 -11.09 -16.28 -6.48
CA GLN A 48 -9.75 -16.60 -6.98
C GLN A 48 -9.72 -16.76 -8.50
N ARG A 49 -10.76 -17.35 -9.08
CA ARG A 49 -10.86 -17.50 -10.54
C ARG A 49 -10.96 -16.13 -11.23
N GLU A 50 -11.80 -15.25 -10.71
CA GLU A 50 -11.94 -13.89 -11.24
C GLU A 50 -10.61 -13.13 -11.22
N VAL A 51 -9.87 -13.21 -10.10
CA VAL A 51 -8.56 -12.58 -9.96
C VAL A 51 -7.56 -13.18 -10.96
N LEU A 52 -7.49 -14.51 -11.08
CA LEU A 52 -6.60 -15.15 -12.04
C LEU A 52 -6.93 -14.73 -13.49
N GLN A 53 -8.20 -14.77 -13.86
CA GLN A 53 -8.63 -14.35 -15.20
C GLN A 53 -8.28 -12.89 -15.48
N HIS A 54 -8.49 -12.00 -14.50
CA HIS A 54 -8.10 -10.61 -14.63
C HIS A 54 -6.58 -10.48 -14.86
N LEU A 55 -5.75 -11.12 -14.05
CA LEU A 55 -4.29 -11.05 -14.15
C LEU A 55 -3.77 -11.58 -15.49
N VAL A 56 -4.23 -12.77 -15.94
CA VAL A 56 -3.77 -13.34 -17.21
C VAL A 56 -4.26 -12.55 -18.42
N THR A 57 -5.48 -12.01 -18.36
CA THR A 57 -6.03 -11.16 -19.43
C THR A 57 -5.28 -9.85 -19.53
N SER A 58 -4.99 -9.19 -18.40
CA SER A 58 -4.24 -7.93 -18.37
C SER A 58 -2.81 -8.15 -18.89
N ALA A 59 -2.15 -9.24 -18.51
CA ALA A 59 -0.76 -9.50 -18.89
C ALA A 59 -0.60 -10.26 -20.23
N GLN A 60 -1.66 -10.59 -20.96
CA GLN A 60 -1.59 -11.47 -22.13
C GLN A 60 -0.68 -10.97 -23.27
N TYR A 61 -0.52 -9.64 -23.40
CA TYR A 61 0.32 -9.03 -24.44
C TYR A 61 1.72 -8.66 -23.95
N THR A 62 2.05 -8.88 -22.66
CA THR A 62 3.41 -8.70 -22.16
C THR A 62 4.34 -9.77 -22.74
N GLU A 63 5.65 -9.58 -22.61
CA GLU A 63 6.64 -10.58 -23.02
C GLU A 63 6.40 -11.92 -22.29
N PHE A 64 6.22 -11.86 -20.97
CA PHE A 64 5.95 -13.04 -20.15
C PHE A 64 4.62 -13.70 -20.50
N GLY A 65 3.56 -12.91 -20.71
CA GLY A 65 2.25 -13.43 -21.12
C GLY A 65 2.26 -14.11 -22.49
N ARG A 66 2.99 -13.56 -23.45
CA ARG A 66 3.19 -14.21 -24.78
C ARG A 66 4.00 -15.48 -24.68
N LYS A 67 5.08 -15.50 -23.89
CA LYS A 67 5.91 -16.69 -23.64
C LYS A 67 5.08 -17.87 -23.15
N TYR A 68 4.13 -17.64 -22.26
CA TYR A 68 3.28 -18.67 -21.68
C TYR A 68 1.86 -18.69 -22.25
N SER A 69 1.62 -18.02 -23.38
CA SER A 69 0.33 -18.02 -24.09
C SER A 69 -0.87 -17.68 -23.19
N PHE A 70 -0.77 -16.64 -22.38
CA PHE A 70 -1.80 -16.25 -21.40
C PHE A 70 -3.19 -16.08 -22.01
N HIS A 71 -3.28 -15.68 -23.28
CA HIS A 71 -4.56 -15.58 -24.00
C HIS A 71 -5.34 -16.90 -24.13
N LYS A 72 -4.73 -18.06 -23.81
CA LYS A 72 -5.34 -19.39 -23.82
C LYS A 72 -5.63 -19.94 -22.43
N LEU A 73 -5.35 -19.18 -21.37
CA LEU A 73 -5.45 -19.65 -19.98
C LEU A 73 -6.74 -19.12 -19.34
N PHE A 74 -7.69 -20.01 -19.07
CA PHE A 74 -9.00 -19.66 -18.52
C PHE A 74 -9.22 -20.13 -17.08
N ASN A 75 -8.34 -20.98 -16.56
CA ASN A 75 -8.47 -21.54 -15.23
C ASN A 75 -7.11 -21.95 -14.62
N VAL A 76 -7.14 -22.24 -13.31
CA VAL A 76 -5.94 -22.59 -12.52
C VAL A 76 -5.25 -23.85 -13.05
N LYS A 77 -5.99 -24.84 -13.58
CA LYS A 77 -5.41 -26.08 -14.09
C LYS A 77 -4.57 -25.80 -15.34
N GLU A 78 -5.08 -25.02 -16.27
CA GLU A 78 -4.37 -24.60 -17.47
C GLU A 78 -3.16 -23.75 -17.13
N PHE A 79 -3.32 -22.77 -16.21
CA PHE A 79 -2.21 -21.95 -15.76
C PHE A 79 -1.07 -22.80 -15.18
N LYS A 80 -1.38 -23.73 -14.27
CA LYS A 80 -0.37 -24.62 -13.66
C LYS A 80 0.27 -25.59 -14.66
N ALA A 81 -0.41 -25.94 -15.74
CA ALA A 81 0.14 -26.82 -16.76
C ALA A 81 1.17 -26.13 -17.66
N VAL A 82 1.07 -24.81 -17.82
CA VAL A 82 1.88 -24.03 -18.77
C VAL A 82 2.92 -23.17 -18.08
N VAL A 83 2.58 -22.55 -16.94
CA VAL A 83 3.47 -21.65 -16.21
C VAL A 83 4.21 -22.43 -15.11
N PRO A 84 5.51 -22.64 -15.23
CA PRO A 84 6.28 -23.35 -14.21
C PRO A 84 6.43 -22.48 -12.96
N ILE A 85 6.80 -23.11 -11.86
CA ILE A 85 7.23 -22.38 -10.65
C ILE A 85 8.55 -21.70 -10.97
N HIS A 86 8.61 -20.40 -10.68
CA HIS A 86 9.80 -19.57 -10.85
C HIS A 86 10.34 -19.16 -9.49
N GLU A 87 11.64 -19.20 -9.37
CA GLU A 87 12.36 -18.52 -8.30
C GLU A 87 12.59 -17.04 -8.66
N TYR A 88 12.99 -16.25 -7.70
CA TYR A 88 13.28 -14.82 -7.95
C TYR A 88 14.33 -14.62 -9.04
N GLU A 89 15.37 -15.44 -9.06
CA GLU A 89 16.46 -15.34 -10.02
C GLU A 89 16.00 -15.60 -11.47
N ASP A 90 14.94 -16.38 -11.67
CA ASP A 90 14.33 -16.58 -13.00
C ASP A 90 13.59 -15.34 -13.48
N LEU A 91 13.02 -14.57 -12.56
CA LEU A 91 12.26 -13.35 -12.87
C LEU A 91 13.16 -12.10 -12.87
N LYS A 92 14.29 -12.15 -12.22
CA LYS A 92 15.20 -11.02 -12.05
C LYS A 92 15.60 -10.34 -13.36
N PRO A 93 15.94 -11.04 -14.46
CA PRO A 93 16.26 -10.39 -15.73
C PRO A 93 15.12 -9.54 -16.30
N TYR A 94 13.86 -9.97 -16.11
CA TYR A 94 12.69 -9.20 -16.49
C TYR A 94 12.53 -7.97 -15.59
N ILE A 95 12.71 -8.14 -14.28
CA ILE A 95 12.60 -7.06 -13.29
C ILE A 95 13.66 -5.99 -13.53
N GLU A 96 14.91 -6.38 -13.80
CA GLU A 96 16.00 -5.45 -14.09
C GLU A 96 15.71 -4.59 -15.34
N ARG A 97 15.12 -5.17 -16.39
CA ARG A 97 14.69 -4.44 -17.58
C ARG A 97 13.55 -3.46 -17.27
N MET A 98 12.57 -3.88 -16.46
CA MET A 98 11.50 -2.99 -15.97
C MET A 98 12.09 -1.83 -15.15
N MET A 99 13.11 -2.07 -14.33
CA MET A 99 13.80 -1.02 -13.57
C MET A 99 14.53 -0.02 -14.48
N GLN A 100 14.93 -0.41 -15.68
CA GLN A 100 15.47 0.51 -16.69
C GLN A 100 14.38 1.30 -17.45
N GLY A 101 13.10 1.02 -17.17
CA GLY A 101 11.95 1.68 -17.79
C GLY A 101 11.37 0.93 -18.99
N GLU A 102 11.77 -0.33 -19.21
CA GLU A 102 11.20 -1.14 -20.29
C GLU A 102 9.77 -1.59 -19.89
N GLU A 103 8.84 -1.38 -20.82
CA GLU A 103 7.41 -1.65 -20.60
C GLU A 103 6.98 -2.99 -21.19
N ASN A 104 5.78 -3.45 -20.80
CA ASN A 104 5.17 -4.68 -21.31
C ASN A 104 6.01 -5.96 -21.10
N ILE A 105 6.80 -6.02 -20.03
CA ILE A 105 7.63 -7.17 -19.67
C ILE A 105 6.83 -8.19 -18.86
N LEU A 106 6.56 -7.90 -17.57
CA LEU A 106 5.75 -8.74 -16.68
C LEU A 106 4.33 -8.21 -16.52
N TRP A 107 4.12 -6.90 -16.70
CA TRP A 107 2.84 -6.21 -16.59
C TRP A 107 2.63 -5.28 -17.79
N ASN A 108 1.36 -5.01 -18.11
CA ASN A 108 0.96 -4.26 -19.31
C ASN A 108 1.03 -2.74 -19.15
N GLU A 109 1.29 -2.24 -17.94
CA GLU A 109 1.44 -0.82 -17.64
C GLU A 109 2.88 -0.51 -17.23
N PRO A 110 3.34 0.74 -17.40
CA PRO A 110 4.63 1.17 -16.87
C PRO A 110 4.71 0.96 -15.36
N VAL A 111 5.83 0.49 -14.86
CA VAL A 111 6.06 0.30 -13.43
C VAL A 111 7.17 1.24 -12.97
N TYR A 112 6.79 2.26 -12.21
CA TYR A 112 7.72 3.28 -11.73
C TYR A 112 8.23 3.01 -10.31
N TRP A 113 7.61 2.07 -9.59
CA TRP A 113 7.92 1.77 -8.21
C TRP A 113 8.37 0.34 -8.02
N PHE A 114 9.42 0.16 -7.22
CA PHE A 114 9.91 -1.16 -6.82
C PHE A 114 10.07 -1.23 -5.31
N ALA A 115 9.50 -2.26 -4.71
CA ALA A 115 9.69 -2.54 -3.30
C ALA A 115 11.00 -3.33 -3.12
N LYS A 116 11.88 -2.82 -2.26
CA LYS A 116 13.12 -3.51 -1.87
C LYS A 116 12.83 -4.38 -0.65
N SER A 117 13.02 -5.69 -0.78
CA SER A 117 12.92 -6.59 0.37
C SER A 117 14.25 -6.69 1.10
N SER A 118 14.20 -6.79 2.45
CA SER A 118 15.36 -7.18 3.24
C SER A 118 15.70 -8.64 2.90
N GLY A 119 16.83 -8.85 2.23
CA GLY A 119 17.29 -10.19 1.89
C GLY A 119 17.69 -10.96 3.15
N THR A 120 16.91 -11.96 3.54
CA THR A 120 17.19 -12.82 4.72
C THR A 120 18.01 -14.06 4.39
N SER A 121 18.21 -14.41 3.12
CA SER A 121 18.79 -15.71 2.80
C SER A 121 19.98 -15.74 1.84
N CYS A 122 20.35 -14.67 1.18
CA CYS A 122 21.52 -14.62 0.27
C CYS A 122 22.00 -13.20 0.00
N ASP A 123 22.37 -12.40 0.97
CA ASP A 123 23.10 -11.10 0.87
C ASP A 123 22.66 -10.09 -0.23
N LYS A 124 21.64 -10.39 -1.04
CA LYS A 124 21.20 -9.50 -2.12
C LYS A 124 19.73 -9.13 -1.92
N SER A 125 19.48 -7.84 -1.77
CA SER A 125 18.12 -7.31 -1.77
C SER A 125 17.39 -7.68 -3.06
N LYS A 126 16.11 -8.07 -2.93
CA LYS A 126 15.21 -8.36 -4.05
C LYS A 126 14.35 -7.15 -4.34
N PHE A 127 14.15 -6.87 -5.62
CA PHE A 127 13.27 -5.79 -6.07
C PHE A 127 11.97 -6.39 -6.60
N ILE A 128 10.85 -5.91 -6.10
CA ILE A 128 9.52 -6.39 -6.46
C ILE A 128 8.79 -5.25 -7.16
N PRO A 129 8.37 -5.42 -8.43
CA PRO A 129 7.61 -4.39 -9.14
C PRO A 129 6.30 -4.08 -8.41
N VAL A 130 5.99 -2.79 -8.27
CA VAL A 130 4.74 -2.30 -7.67
C VAL A 130 4.02 -1.43 -8.69
N SER A 131 3.05 -2.01 -9.39
CA SER A 131 2.22 -1.30 -10.36
C SER A 131 1.19 -0.41 -9.67
N ASP A 132 0.66 0.59 -10.38
CA ASP A 132 -0.45 1.42 -9.88
C ASP A 132 -1.67 0.56 -9.57
N GLU A 133 -1.94 -0.46 -10.38
CA GLU A 133 -3.00 -1.40 -10.11
C GLU A 133 -2.78 -2.16 -8.79
N SER A 134 -1.55 -2.63 -8.52
CA SER A 134 -1.21 -3.26 -7.24
C SER A 134 -1.41 -2.32 -6.06
N LEU A 135 -1.04 -1.05 -6.19
CA LEU A 135 -1.29 -0.04 -5.16
C LEU A 135 -2.79 0.11 -4.88
N GLN A 136 -3.60 0.30 -5.92
CA GLN A 136 -5.03 0.62 -5.78
C GLN A 136 -5.88 -0.60 -5.40
N TYR A 137 -5.70 -1.73 -6.09
CA TYR A 137 -6.60 -2.88 -5.99
C TYR A 137 -6.11 -3.97 -5.04
N ASN A 138 -4.84 -3.95 -4.63
CA ASN A 138 -4.33 -4.83 -3.60
C ASN A 138 -4.08 -4.06 -2.29
N HIS A 139 -3.07 -3.19 -2.22
CA HIS A 139 -2.63 -2.58 -0.97
C HIS A 139 -3.69 -1.65 -0.34
N TYR A 140 -4.14 -0.62 -1.07
CA TYR A 140 -5.13 0.32 -0.51
C TYR A 140 -6.52 -0.31 -0.36
N LYS A 141 -6.87 -1.25 -1.23
CA LYS A 141 -8.11 -2.00 -1.11
C LYS A 141 -8.10 -2.90 0.13
N ALA A 142 -6.99 -3.61 0.39
CA ALA A 142 -6.84 -4.42 1.59
C ALA A 142 -6.96 -3.59 2.88
N ASN A 143 -6.35 -2.41 2.94
CA ASN A 143 -6.50 -1.49 4.07
C ASN A 143 -7.96 -1.07 4.28
N LYS A 144 -8.70 -0.79 3.19
CA LYS A 144 -10.14 -0.48 3.27
C LYS A 144 -10.95 -1.69 3.77
N ASP A 145 -10.55 -2.92 3.42
CA ASP A 145 -11.20 -4.14 3.87
C ASP A 145 -10.93 -4.40 5.37
N VAL A 146 -9.72 -4.14 5.85
CA VAL A 146 -9.39 -4.17 7.28
C VAL A 146 -10.26 -3.20 8.07
N LEU A 147 -10.35 -1.93 7.63
CA LEU A 147 -11.22 -0.92 8.25
C LEU A 147 -12.69 -1.34 8.22
N SER A 148 -13.16 -1.92 7.12
CA SER A 148 -14.54 -2.39 7.00
C SER A 148 -14.86 -3.50 7.99
N ASN A 149 -13.93 -4.45 8.17
CA ASN A 149 -14.08 -5.51 9.16
C ASN A 149 -14.00 -4.95 10.59
N TYR A 150 -13.11 -4.01 10.85
CA TYR A 150 -12.99 -3.37 12.15
C TYR A 150 -14.31 -2.67 12.56
N TYR A 151 -14.89 -1.82 11.69
CA TYR A 151 -16.15 -1.14 11.96
C TYR A 151 -17.38 -2.06 12.02
N LYS A 152 -17.30 -3.28 11.51
CA LYS A 152 -18.31 -4.32 11.73
C LYS A 152 -18.44 -4.68 13.21
N TYR A 153 -17.29 -4.82 13.88
CA TYR A 153 -17.24 -5.23 15.30
C TYR A 153 -17.27 -4.03 16.25
N PHE A 154 -16.80 -2.88 15.81
CA PHE A 154 -16.69 -1.65 16.60
C PHE A 154 -17.33 -0.46 15.89
N PRO A 155 -18.66 -0.45 15.68
CA PRO A 155 -19.34 0.56 14.87
C PRO A 155 -19.26 1.99 15.43
N SER A 156 -19.06 2.12 16.75
CA SER A 156 -18.93 3.41 17.45
C SER A 156 -17.47 3.78 17.76
N SER A 157 -16.52 3.15 17.08
CA SER A 157 -15.11 3.41 17.32
C SER A 157 -14.69 4.82 16.89
N ASP A 158 -13.86 5.43 17.71
CA ASP A 158 -13.21 6.73 17.45
C ASP A 158 -11.95 6.62 16.58
N LEU A 159 -11.71 5.47 15.96
CA LEU A 159 -10.50 5.20 15.16
C LEU A 159 -10.15 6.32 14.15
N LEU A 160 -11.15 6.90 13.52
CA LEU A 160 -10.99 7.95 12.51
C LEU A 160 -11.34 9.35 13.03
N THR A 161 -11.47 9.54 14.34
CA THR A 161 -11.71 10.87 14.93
C THR A 161 -10.43 11.66 15.20
N GLY A 162 -9.27 11.00 15.08
CA GLY A 162 -7.94 11.59 15.20
C GLY A 162 -7.04 11.11 14.07
N LYS A 163 -5.73 11.25 14.28
CA LYS A 163 -4.70 10.84 13.31
C LYS A 163 -4.17 9.44 13.60
N GLY A 164 -3.77 8.75 12.55
CA GLY A 164 -3.00 7.52 12.64
C GLY A 164 -1.51 7.83 12.75
N LEU A 165 -0.86 7.36 13.81
CA LEU A 165 0.59 7.39 13.90
C LEU A 165 1.17 6.30 12.98
N VAL A 166 1.93 6.71 11.97
CA VAL A 166 2.57 5.79 11.03
C VAL A 166 4.08 5.80 11.26
N VAL A 167 4.58 4.64 11.70
CA VAL A 167 6.02 4.39 11.81
C VAL A 167 6.45 3.64 10.55
N GLY A 168 7.07 4.35 9.62
CA GLY A 168 7.59 3.79 8.37
C GLY A 168 8.97 3.15 8.57
N GLY A 169 9.42 2.36 7.59
CA GLY A 169 10.77 1.81 7.56
C GLY A 169 11.85 2.89 7.55
N SER A 170 13.08 2.47 7.84
CA SER A 170 14.25 3.36 7.90
C SER A 170 14.92 3.61 6.56
N HIS A 171 14.36 3.12 5.44
CA HIS A 171 14.97 3.25 4.13
C HIS A 171 14.36 4.40 3.32
N GLN A 172 15.22 5.26 2.83
CA GLN A 172 14.82 6.33 1.91
C GLN A 172 14.35 5.75 0.58
N ILE A 173 13.52 6.54 -0.10
CA ILE A 173 13.25 6.30 -1.51
C ILE A 173 14.48 6.69 -2.31
N SER A 174 14.98 5.74 -3.08
CA SER A 174 16.12 5.91 -3.97
C SER A 174 15.66 5.94 -5.41
N LYS A 175 16.34 6.70 -6.27
CA LYS A 175 16.09 6.73 -7.71
C LYS A 175 16.98 5.75 -8.43
N VAL A 176 16.40 5.02 -9.37
CA VAL A 176 17.17 4.26 -10.37
C VAL A 176 17.50 5.19 -11.56
N ASN A 177 16.49 5.94 -12.00
CA ASN A 177 16.56 6.94 -13.05
C ASN A 177 15.52 8.04 -12.78
N ASP A 178 15.25 8.93 -13.74
CA ASP A 178 14.32 10.05 -13.57
C ASP A 178 12.87 9.60 -13.34
N GLN A 179 12.47 8.41 -13.75
CA GLN A 179 11.12 7.90 -13.66
C GLN A 179 10.97 6.79 -12.60
N VAL A 180 11.98 5.92 -12.46
CA VAL A 180 11.91 4.71 -11.64
C VAL A 180 12.56 4.94 -10.28
N GLN A 181 11.80 4.54 -9.24
CA GLN A 181 12.20 4.68 -7.84
C GLN A 181 12.01 3.36 -7.10
N TYR A 182 12.75 3.20 -6.02
CA TYR A 182 12.59 2.05 -5.12
C TYR A 182 12.76 2.44 -3.66
N GLY A 183 12.19 1.66 -2.78
CA GLY A 183 12.30 1.79 -1.33
C GLY A 183 11.63 0.62 -0.62
N ASP A 184 11.55 0.66 0.69
CA ASP A 184 10.72 -0.30 1.42
C ASP A 184 9.27 -0.18 0.96
N LEU A 185 8.52 -1.29 0.98
CA LEU A 185 7.12 -1.28 0.57
C LEU A 185 6.30 -0.26 1.37
N SER A 186 6.56 -0.10 2.66
CA SER A 186 5.90 0.90 3.50
C SER A 186 6.17 2.33 3.02
N ALA A 187 7.41 2.64 2.62
CA ALA A 187 7.77 3.94 2.08
C ALA A 187 7.09 4.18 0.72
N VAL A 188 7.06 3.18 -0.16
CA VAL A 188 6.34 3.24 -1.44
C VAL A 188 4.85 3.51 -1.21
N LEU A 189 4.20 2.78 -0.30
CA LEU A 189 2.78 2.97 0.03
C LEU A 189 2.49 4.36 0.61
N ILE A 190 3.33 4.83 1.51
CA ILE A 190 3.18 6.15 2.12
C ILE A 190 3.34 7.25 1.07
N GLN A 191 4.36 7.16 0.23
CA GLN A 191 4.64 8.14 -0.83
C GLN A 191 3.52 8.25 -1.86
N ASN A 192 2.91 7.13 -2.23
CA ASN A 192 1.83 7.07 -3.21
C ASN A 192 0.43 7.18 -2.58
N SER A 193 0.34 7.45 -1.27
CA SER A 193 -0.96 7.61 -0.62
C SER A 193 -1.70 8.84 -1.16
N PRO A 194 -3.04 8.78 -1.29
CA PRO A 194 -3.82 9.93 -1.71
C PRO A 194 -3.55 11.16 -0.84
N PHE A 195 -3.58 12.36 -1.41
CA PHE A 195 -3.26 13.61 -0.72
C PHE A 195 -4.08 13.82 0.58
N TRP A 196 -5.35 13.42 0.59
CA TRP A 196 -6.20 13.49 1.78
C TRP A 196 -5.76 12.51 2.88
N GLY A 197 -5.07 11.42 2.55
CA GLY A 197 -4.49 10.48 3.51
C GLY A 197 -3.42 11.13 4.39
N GLN A 198 -2.81 12.22 3.93
CA GLN A 198 -1.85 12.97 4.73
C GLN A 198 -2.51 13.68 5.92
N TRP A 199 -3.77 14.04 5.81
CA TRP A 199 -4.51 14.67 6.91
C TRP A 199 -4.90 13.69 8.02
N LEU A 200 -4.99 12.41 7.67
CA LEU A 200 -5.37 11.34 8.59
C LEU A 200 -4.18 10.69 9.30
N ARG A 201 -2.97 11.13 9.05
CA ARG A 201 -1.76 10.54 9.60
C ARG A 201 -0.84 11.57 10.26
N THR A 202 0.00 11.08 11.14
CA THR A 202 1.11 11.79 11.77
C THR A 202 2.29 10.81 11.89
N PRO A 203 3.52 11.27 11.82
CA PRO A 203 3.99 12.60 11.45
C PRO A 203 3.88 12.85 9.93
N GLU A 204 4.35 14.02 9.49
CA GLU A 204 4.52 14.32 8.07
C GLU A 204 5.56 13.40 7.41
N LEU A 205 5.54 13.33 6.05
CA LEU A 205 6.42 12.45 5.28
C LEU A 205 7.91 12.66 5.56
N SER A 206 8.33 13.90 5.71
CA SER A 206 9.71 14.28 5.97
C SER A 206 10.28 13.64 7.24
N ILE A 207 9.43 13.39 8.24
CA ILE A 207 9.79 12.71 9.49
C ILE A 207 9.58 11.20 9.36
N ALA A 208 8.44 10.79 8.80
CA ALA A 208 8.10 9.36 8.67
C ALA A 208 9.10 8.55 7.85
N LEU A 209 9.81 9.20 6.90
CA LEU A 209 10.78 8.58 6.00
C LEU A 209 12.25 8.86 6.36
N LEU A 210 12.54 9.39 7.56
CA LEU A 210 13.91 9.56 8.02
C LEU A 210 14.63 8.22 8.13
N ASP A 211 15.92 8.20 7.77
CA ASP A 211 16.74 6.99 7.83
C ASP A 211 17.30 6.72 9.22
N GLU A 212 17.78 7.78 9.87
CA GLU A 212 18.42 7.69 11.16
C GLU A 212 17.34 7.48 12.23
N TRP A 213 17.39 6.34 12.92
CA TRP A 213 16.31 5.85 13.77
C TRP A 213 16.12 6.69 15.06
N GLU A 214 17.19 7.07 15.72
CA GLU A 214 17.15 7.88 16.95
C GLU A 214 16.51 9.24 16.67
N THR A 215 17.00 9.92 15.63
CA THR A 215 16.43 11.21 15.18
C THR A 215 14.98 11.07 14.73
N LYS A 216 14.63 9.95 14.07
CA LYS A 216 13.24 9.67 13.68
C LYS A 216 12.34 9.59 14.90
N ILE A 217 12.72 8.80 15.92
CA ILE A 217 11.92 8.60 17.14
C ILE A 217 11.74 9.91 17.88
N GLU A 218 12.81 10.68 18.04
CA GLU A 218 12.75 12.01 18.71
C GLU A 218 11.80 12.97 17.98
N LYS A 219 11.98 13.12 16.66
CA LYS A 219 11.13 14.01 15.87
C LYS A 219 9.70 13.52 15.80
N LEU A 220 9.48 12.21 15.73
CA LEU A 220 8.15 11.60 15.77
C LEU A 220 7.46 11.89 17.10
N ALA A 221 8.14 11.71 18.24
CA ALA A 221 7.59 12.02 19.55
C ALA A 221 7.22 13.51 19.68
N LEU A 222 8.09 14.41 19.22
CA LEU A 222 7.83 15.86 19.24
C LEU A 222 6.67 16.24 18.32
N ALA A 223 6.61 15.67 17.12
CA ALA A 223 5.56 15.98 16.13
C ALA A 223 4.18 15.46 16.55
N THR A 224 4.12 14.46 17.42
CA THR A 224 2.86 13.82 17.84
C THR A 224 2.41 14.21 19.25
N ALA A 225 3.24 14.94 20.00
CA ALA A 225 2.97 15.28 21.41
C ALA A 225 1.63 16.03 21.61
N ASP A 226 1.27 16.91 20.68
CA ASP A 226 0.05 17.72 20.75
C ASP A 226 -1.07 17.18 19.81
N GLU A 227 -0.88 15.98 19.19
CA GLU A 227 -1.84 15.41 18.26
C GLU A 227 -2.76 14.41 18.94
N VAL A 228 -4.02 14.36 18.49
CA VAL A 228 -4.95 13.31 18.90
C VAL A 228 -4.68 12.07 18.07
N VAL A 229 -3.88 11.15 18.62
CA VAL A 229 -3.54 9.88 17.97
C VAL A 229 -4.56 8.81 18.38
N THR A 230 -5.27 8.24 17.39
CA THR A 230 -6.31 7.23 17.61
C THR A 230 -5.93 5.85 17.07
N SER A 231 -4.85 5.76 16.30
CA SER A 231 -4.31 4.48 15.81
C SER A 231 -2.81 4.54 15.61
N ILE A 232 -2.17 3.36 15.63
CA ILE A 232 -0.75 3.21 15.36
C ILE A 232 -0.58 2.12 14.30
N ALA A 233 0.24 2.39 13.30
CA ALA A 233 0.62 1.45 12.26
C ALA A 233 2.14 1.42 12.10
N GLY A 234 2.73 0.24 12.18
CA GLY A 234 4.18 0.03 12.05
C GLY A 234 4.51 -1.45 12.15
N VAL A 235 5.76 -1.77 11.94
CA VAL A 235 6.27 -3.14 12.13
C VAL A 235 6.68 -3.32 13.60
N PRO A 236 6.10 -4.27 14.35
CA PRO A 236 6.32 -4.39 15.81
C PRO A 236 7.76 -4.67 16.23
N THR A 237 8.60 -5.08 15.31
CA THR A 237 10.01 -5.45 15.54
C THR A 237 11.01 -4.35 15.20
N TRP A 238 10.54 -3.17 14.88
CA TRP A 238 11.39 -2.00 14.67
C TRP A 238 11.65 -1.26 15.96
#